data_e7af490b22a8a69166f8c09bd5286591
#
_entry.id   e7af490b22a8a69166f8c09bd5286591
#
_cell.length_a   1.000
_cell.length_b   1.000
_cell.length_c   1.000
_cell.angle_alpha   90.00
_cell.angle_beta   90.00
_cell.angle_gamma   90.00
#
_symmetry.space_group_name_H-M   'P 1'
#
loop_
_entity.id
_entity.type
_entity.pdbx_description
1 polymer ?
#
loop_
_entity_poly.entity_id
_entity_poly.type
_entity_poly.pdbx_seq_one_letter_code
_entity_poly.pdbx_strand_id
1 'polypeptide(L)'
;MKYLIVGLGNIGPEYADTRHNIGFMVADKLAQQSKVSFSNLRLSYYTEISYKGRTVYLIKPTTYMNLSGKAVNYWMQELKIPIENTLIIVDDLALPFGTIRLKPKGSAAGHNGLKSIEGVVGGVVYARLRFGISDNFPKGRQIDYVLSGFDDDEQPELPALIDRSIEMIYSFVTAGAELTMTRFNK
;
A
#
# COMPACT_ATOMS: atom_id res chain seq x y z
N MET A 1 -13.79 -15.32 -4.84
CA MET A 1 -12.40 -14.98 -5.20
C MET A 1 -11.71 -14.32 -4.02
N LYS A 2 -10.42 -14.51 -3.93
CA LYS A 2 -9.58 -13.99 -2.86
C LYS A 2 -8.65 -12.91 -3.40
N TYR A 3 -8.48 -11.86 -2.63
CA TYR A 3 -7.56 -10.76 -2.95
C TYR A 3 -6.69 -10.45 -1.73
N LEU A 4 -5.45 -10.06 -1.98
CA LEU A 4 -4.51 -9.63 -0.94
C LEU A 4 -4.18 -8.15 -1.13
N ILE A 5 -4.49 -7.35 -0.14
CA ILE A 5 -4.18 -5.93 -0.13
C ILE A 5 -3.10 -5.70 0.93
N VAL A 6 -2.00 -5.12 0.52
CA VAL A 6 -0.82 -4.94 1.37
C VAL A 6 -0.55 -3.45 1.55
N GLY A 7 -0.72 -2.95 2.77
CA GLY A 7 -0.30 -1.59 3.11
C GLY A 7 1.12 -1.62 3.64
N LEU A 8 2.06 -1.00 2.94
CA LEU A 8 3.46 -0.97 3.38
C LEU A 8 3.72 0.14 4.41
N GLY A 9 4.62 -0.15 5.33
CA GLY A 9 5.04 0.78 6.37
C GLY A 9 6.04 0.14 7.31
N ASN A 10 6.42 0.90 8.33
CA ASN A 10 7.28 0.43 9.43
C ASN A 10 6.49 0.39 10.71
N ILE A 11 6.70 -0.65 11.52
CA ILE A 11 6.06 -0.76 12.83
C ILE A 11 6.73 0.20 13.82
N GLY A 12 5.95 0.62 14.82
CA GLY A 12 6.41 1.47 15.90
C GLY A 12 5.76 2.85 15.86
N PRO A 13 5.53 3.45 17.06
CA PRO A 13 4.87 4.76 17.14
C PRO A 13 5.68 5.88 16.49
N GLU A 14 6.99 5.76 16.42
CA GLU A 14 7.88 6.73 15.77
C GLU A 14 7.68 6.84 14.27
N TYR A 15 7.10 5.81 13.62
CA TYR A 15 6.85 5.80 12.19
C TYR A 15 5.38 6.02 11.81
N ALA A 16 4.48 6.02 12.80
CA ALA A 16 3.03 5.93 12.57
C ALA A 16 2.48 7.01 11.64
N ASP A 17 2.99 8.24 11.74
CA ASP A 17 2.47 9.38 11.00
C ASP A 17 3.40 9.83 9.88
N THR A 18 4.36 9.00 9.48
CA THR A 18 5.32 9.35 8.44
C THR A 18 4.75 9.11 7.04
N ARG A 19 5.31 9.81 6.05
CA ARG A 19 4.96 9.61 4.64
C ARG A 19 5.11 8.16 4.22
N HIS A 20 6.18 7.52 4.68
CA HIS A 20 6.49 6.12 4.34
C HIS A 20 5.44 5.14 4.85
N ASN A 21 4.63 5.54 5.83
CA ASN A 21 3.58 4.72 6.41
C ASN A 21 2.18 4.99 5.82
N ILE A 22 2.10 5.69 4.68
CA ILE A 22 0.79 5.94 4.07
C ILE A 22 0.04 4.64 3.75
N GLY A 23 0.76 3.57 3.39
CA GLY A 23 0.14 2.26 3.19
C GLY A 23 -0.54 1.73 4.45
N PHE A 24 0.09 1.90 5.61
CA PHE A 24 -0.52 1.54 6.90
C PHE A 24 -1.75 2.40 7.19
N MET A 25 -1.68 3.69 6.90
CA MET A 25 -2.81 4.61 7.13
C MET A 25 -4.03 4.21 6.30
N VAL A 26 -3.83 3.87 5.03
CA VAL A 26 -4.91 3.41 4.14
C VAL A 26 -5.50 2.10 4.65
N ALA A 27 -4.65 1.14 5.02
CA ALA A 27 -5.09 -0.14 5.56
C ALA A 27 -5.88 0.02 6.85
N ASP A 28 -5.42 0.88 7.76
CA ASP A 28 -6.11 1.15 9.03
C ASP A 28 -7.49 1.76 8.79
N LYS A 29 -7.60 2.70 7.88
CA LYS A 29 -8.89 3.33 7.56
C LYS A 29 -9.85 2.34 6.91
N LEU A 30 -9.35 1.51 6.01
CA LEU A 30 -10.17 0.47 5.37
C LEU A 30 -10.71 -0.51 6.42
N ALA A 31 -9.88 -0.97 7.34
CA ALA A 31 -10.31 -1.84 8.43
C ALA A 31 -11.35 -1.16 9.32
N GLN A 32 -11.13 0.10 9.67
CA GLN A 32 -12.06 0.87 10.50
C GLN A 32 -13.43 1.01 9.82
N GLN A 33 -13.46 1.35 8.55
CA GLN A 33 -14.72 1.48 7.79
C GLN A 33 -15.44 0.15 7.67
N SER A 34 -14.71 -0.94 7.61
CA SER A 34 -15.26 -2.30 7.51
C SER A 34 -15.60 -2.90 8.86
N LYS A 35 -15.36 -2.17 9.95
CA LYS A 35 -15.63 -2.60 11.34
C LYS A 35 -14.92 -3.89 11.71
N VAL A 36 -13.68 -4.04 11.27
CA VAL A 36 -12.80 -5.16 11.60
C VAL A 36 -11.53 -4.66 12.26
N SER A 37 -10.88 -5.53 13.04
CA SER A 37 -9.64 -5.22 13.74
C SER A 37 -8.52 -6.13 13.26
N PHE A 38 -7.29 -5.61 13.28
CA PHE A 38 -6.11 -6.40 12.95
C PHE A 38 -5.73 -7.34 14.08
N SER A 39 -5.30 -8.55 13.72
CA SER A 39 -4.64 -9.50 14.62
C SER A 39 -3.15 -9.51 14.30
N ASN A 40 -2.31 -9.66 15.33
CA ASN A 40 -0.86 -9.78 15.12
C ASN A 40 -0.54 -11.25 14.79
N LEU A 41 -0.33 -11.53 13.53
CA LEU A 41 -0.02 -12.87 13.04
C LEU A 41 1.41 -12.92 12.50
N ARG A 42 1.73 -14.00 11.76
CA ARG A 42 3.09 -14.18 11.27
C ARG A 42 3.47 -13.12 10.25
N LEU A 43 4.52 -12.37 10.49
CA LEU A 43 5.12 -11.34 9.62
C LEU A 43 4.21 -10.14 9.33
N SER A 44 3.00 -10.09 9.87
CA SER A 44 2.05 -9.02 9.55
C SER A 44 0.98 -8.83 10.62
N TYR A 45 0.43 -7.63 10.70
CA TYR A 45 -0.93 -7.43 11.17
C TYR A 45 -1.87 -7.85 10.05
N TYR A 46 -2.96 -8.54 10.39
CA TYR A 46 -3.81 -9.24 9.45
C TYR A 46 -5.28 -9.07 9.80
N THR A 47 -6.13 -8.88 8.80
CA THR A 47 -7.58 -8.95 8.94
C THR A 47 -8.22 -9.38 7.63
N GLU A 48 -9.51 -9.69 7.68
CA GLU A 48 -10.30 -10.10 6.51
C GLU A 48 -11.52 -9.22 6.37
N ILE A 49 -11.89 -8.91 5.13
CA ILE A 49 -13.06 -8.11 4.78
C ILE A 49 -13.83 -8.86 3.70
N SER A 50 -15.15 -8.96 3.87
CA SER A 50 -16.04 -9.46 2.82
C SER A 50 -16.58 -8.26 2.03
N TYR A 51 -16.40 -8.28 0.71
CA TYR A 51 -16.88 -7.19 -0.14
C TYR A 51 -17.45 -7.74 -1.44
N LYS A 52 -18.76 -7.57 -1.63
CA LYS A 52 -19.48 -7.98 -2.85
C LYS A 52 -19.13 -9.42 -3.31
N GLY A 53 -19.18 -10.37 -2.37
CA GLY A 53 -18.91 -11.77 -2.64
C GLY A 53 -17.44 -12.15 -2.76
N ARG A 54 -16.53 -11.23 -2.48
CA ARG A 54 -15.09 -11.47 -2.48
C ARG A 54 -14.55 -11.45 -1.07
N THR A 55 -13.49 -12.20 -0.82
CA THR A 55 -12.74 -12.11 0.43
C THR A 55 -11.50 -11.29 0.19
N VAL A 56 -11.38 -10.19 0.91
CA VAL A 56 -10.25 -9.28 0.84
C VAL A 56 -9.41 -9.45 2.10
N TYR A 57 -8.23 -10.03 1.94
CA TYR A 57 -7.26 -10.17 3.02
C TYR A 57 -6.41 -8.90 3.04
N LEU A 58 -6.32 -8.28 4.20
CA LEU A 58 -5.63 -7.01 4.39
C LEU A 58 -4.49 -7.22 5.36
N ILE A 59 -3.27 -6.92 4.93
CA ILE A 59 -2.09 -7.06 5.78
C ILE A 59 -1.29 -5.77 5.85
N LYS A 60 -0.67 -5.57 7.02
CA LYS A 60 0.38 -4.56 7.25
C LYS A 60 1.63 -5.32 7.70
N PRO A 61 2.65 -5.45 6.83
CA PRO A 61 3.87 -6.17 7.21
C PRO A 61 4.53 -5.59 8.46
N THR A 62 5.00 -6.48 9.35
CA THR A 62 5.71 -6.08 10.58
C THR A 62 7.22 -6.29 10.45
N THR A 63 7.70 -6.51 9.23
CA THR A 63 9.08 -6.86 8.90
C THR A 63 10.01 -5.67 8.76
N TYR A 64 9.52 -4.46 8.97
CA TYR A 64 10.10 -3.21 8.48
C TYR A 64 10.13 -3.17 6.94
N MET A 65 10.26 -1.96 6.39
CA MET A 65 10.04 -1.71 4.96
C MET A 65 10.95 -2.56 4.06
N ASN A 66 12.21 -2.67 4.40
CA ASN A 66 13.20 -3.36 3.56
C ASN A 66 13.03 -4.88 3.48
N LEU A 67 12.15 -5.46 4.30
CA LEU A 67 11.85 -6.90 4.31
C LEU A 67 10.38 -7.18 3.99
N SER A 68 9.67 -6.21 3.43
CA SER A 68 8.23 -6.35 3.10
C SER A 68 7.93 -7.55 2.22
N GLY A 69 8.85 -7.92 1.33
CA GLY A 69 8.68 -9.06 0.44
C GLY A 69 8.50 -10.39 1.17
N LYS A 70 9.12 -10.56 2.34
CA LYS A 70 8.93 -11.77 3.15
C LYS A 70 7.48 -11.97 3.55
N ALA A 71 6.83 -10.90 4.00
CA ALA A 71 5.43 -10.95 4.43
C ALA A 71 4.51 -11.18 3.23
N VAL A 72 4.73 -10.47 2.13
CA VAL A 72 3.92 -10.61 0.92
C VAL A 72 4.00 -12.05 0.40
N ASN A 73 5.21 -12.59 0.26
CA ASN A 73 5.41 -13.94 -0.23
C ASN A 73 4.74 -14.98 0.69
N TYR A 74 4.94 -14.85 2.00
CA TYR A 74 4.34 -15.77 2.97
C TYR A 74 2.82 -15.80 2.84
N TRP A 75 2.17 -14.63 2.82
CA TRP A 75 0.71 -14.56 2.80
C TRP A 75 0.11 -14.94 1.46
N MET A 76 0.77 -14.65 0.35
CA MET A 76 0.34 -15.12 -0.97
C MET A 76 0.30 -16.66 -1.00
N GLN A 77 1.35 -17.30 -0.48
CA GLN A 77 1.43 -18.76 -0.45
C GLN A 77 0.44 -19.37 0.54
N GLU A 78 0.39 -18.83 1.75
CA GLU A 78 -0.49 -19.34 2.80
C GLU A 78 -1.96 -19.24 2.41
N LEU A 79 -2.36 -18.14 1.80
CA LEU A 79 -3.76 -17.91 1.40
C LEU A 79 -4.05 -18.40 -0.03
N LYS A 80 -3.03 -18.85 -0.75
CA LYS A 80 -3.14 -19.30 -2.14
C LYS A 80 -3.72 -18.20 -3.04
N ILE A 81 -3.18 -17.00 -2.93
CA ILE A 81 -3.57 -15.85 -3.73
C ILE A 81 -2.52 -15.58 -4.79
N PRO A 82 -2.90 -15.55 -6.09
CA PRO A 82 -1.95 -15.26 -7.15
C PRO A 82 -1.54 -13.78 -7.14
N ILE A 83 -0.40 -13.48 -7.78
CA ILE A 83 0.12 -12.11 -7.83
C ILE A 83 -0.84 -11.14 -8.51
N GLU A 84 -1.59 -11.57 -9.51
CA GLU A 84 -2.59 -10.74 -10.20
C GLU A 84 -3.77 -10.32 -9.30
N ASN A 85 -3.97 -10.99 -8.17
CA ASN A 85 -4.99 -10.63 -7.18
C ASN A 85 -4.39 -9.93 -5.96
N THR A 86 -3.16 -9.46 -6.07
CA THR A 86 -2.44 -8.78 -4.98
C THR A 86 -2.20 -7.32 -5.36
N LEU A 87 -2.49 -6.42 -4.43
CA LEU A 87 -2.28 -4.98 -4.60
C LEU A 87 -1.42 -4.44 -3.46
N ILE A 88 -0.35 -3.73 -3.82
CA ILE A 88 0.58 -3.13 -2.86
C ILE A 88 0.33 -1.63 -2.79
N ILE A 89 0.15 -1.09 -1.59
CA ILE A 89 -0.08 0.35 -1.37
C ILE A 89 1.23 0.97 -0.88
N VAL A 90 1.75 1.93 -1.63
CA VAL A 90 3.07 2.54 -1.38
C VAL A 90 3.02 4.06 -1.52
N ASP A 91 3.94 4.73 -0.81
CA ASP A 91 4.30 6.12 -1.05
C ASP A 91 5.15 6.24 -2.30
N ASP A 92 4.97 7.30 -3.06
CA ASP A 92 5.69 7.50 -4.33
C ASP A 92 6.20 8.93 -4.47
N LEU A 93 7.53 9.07 -4.50
CA LEU A 93 8.21 10.36 -4.65
C LEU A 93 8.00 10.99 -6.03
N ALA A 94 7.75 10.16 -7.05
CA ALA A 94 7.62 10.63 -8.43
C ALA A 94 6.27 11.27 -8.75
N LEU A 95 5.29 11.12 -7.85
CA LEU A 95 3.97 11.72 -8.00
C LEU A 95 3.81 12.90 -7.03
N PRO A 96 3.21 14.00 -7.48
CA PRO A 96 2.91 15.10 -6.56
C PRO A 96 1.90 14.67 -5.50
N PHE A 97 1.97 15.31 -4.34
CA PHE A 97 0.98 15.10 -3.30
C PHE A 97 -0.42 15.43 -3.84
N GLY A 98 -1.39 14.57 -3.56
CA GLY A 98 -2.75 14.71 -4.08
C GLY A 98 -3.02 13.85 -5.31
N THR A 99 -1.99 13.29 -5.92
CA THR A 99 -2.13 12.39 -7.07
C THR A 99 -1.98 10.94 -6.59
N ILE A 100 -2.95 10.09 -6.94
CA ILE A 100 -2.94 8.68 -6.62
C ILE A 100 -3.15 7.91 -7.92
N ARG A 101 -2.28 6.94 -8.20
CA ARG A 101 -2.36 6.16 -9.43
C ARG A 101 -2.15 4.68 -9.16
N LEU A 102 -2.89 3.85 -9.88
CA LEU A 102 -2.65 2.41 -9.91
C LEU A 102 -1.77 2.10 -11.11
N LYS A 103 -0.79 1.23 -10.90
CA LYS A 103 0.12 0.77 -11.96
C LYS A 103 0.25 -0.75 -11.88
N PRO A 104 0.04 -1.48 -13.00
CA PRO A 104 0.05 -2.95 -12.97
C PRO A 104 1.46 -3.55 -13.02
N LYS A 105 2.48 -2.75 -13.34
CA LYS A 105 3.88 -3.17 -13.42
C LYS A 105 4.80 -1.96 -13.35
N GLY A 106 6.06 -2.18 -13.08
CA GLY A 106 7.07 -1.13 -13.11
C GLY A 106 8.17 -1.39 -12.09
N SER A 107 9.27 -0.65 -12.22
CA SER A 107 10.40 -0.76 -11.31
C SER A 107 10.06 -0.26 -9.90
N ALA A 108 10.88 -0.67 -8.93
CA ALA A 108 10.76 -0.19 -7.56
C ALA A 108 11.06 1.31 -7.40
N ALA A 109 11.74 1.92 -8.37
CA ALA A 109 12.12 3.34 -8.37
C ALA A 109 12.81 3.78 -7.07
N GLY A 110 13.64 2.90 -6.50
CA GLY A 110 14.37 3.16 -5.26
C GLY A 110 13.58 2.91 -3.97
N HIS A 111 12.32 2.52 -4.06
CA HIS A 111 11.52 2.20 -2.87
C HIS A 111 11.93 0.85 -2.30
N ASN A 112 12.43 0.83 -1.07
CA ASN A 112 13.00 -0.38 -0.46
C ASN A 112 11.96 -1.51 -0.27
N GLY A 113 10.72 -1.18 0.03
CA GLY A 113 9.64 -2.16 0.14
C GLY A 113 9.37 -2.85 -1.20
N LEU A 114 9.30 -2.08 -2.28
CA LEU A 114 9.09 -2.63 -3.61
C LEU A 114 10.29 -3.45 -4.09
N LYS A 115 11.51 -3.02 -3.78
CA LYS A 115 12.72 -3.82 -4.08
C LYS A 115 12.65 -5.19 -3.39
N SER A 116 12.22 -5.21 -2.13
CA SER A 116 12.07 -6.46 -1.38
C SER A 116 11.03 -7.37 -2.03
N ILE A 117 9.90 -6.80 -2.45
CA ILE A 117 8.82 -7.56 -3.11
C ILE A 117 9.30 -8.11 -4.45
N GLU A 118 9.97 -7.30 -5.28
CA GLU A 118 10.53 -7.74 -6.57
C GLU A 118 11.44 -8.95 -6.39
N GLY A 119 12.27 -8.94 -5.35
CA GLY A 119 13.21 -10.02 -5.07
C GLY A 119 12.54 -11.35 -4.75
N VAL A 120 11.35 -11.36 -4.15
CA VAL A 120 10.66 -12.59 -3.74
C VAL A 120 9.61 -13.05 -4.74
N VAL A 121 8.95 -12.13 -5.46
CA VAL A 121 7.97 -12.51 -6.48
C VAL A 121 8.60 -12.77 -7.84
N GLY A 122 9.89 -12.44 -8.00
CA GLY A 122 10.65 -12.75 -9.21
C GLY A 122 10.42 -11.79 -10.37
N GLY A 123 10.03 -10.53 -10.10
CA GLY A 123 9.85 -9.56 -11.17
C GLY A 123 9.07 -8.33 -10.77
N VAL A 124 8.73 -7.54 -11.78
CA VAL A 124 8.12 -6.19 -11.61
C VAL A 124 6.64 -6.16 -11.98
N VAL A 125 6.04 -7.32 -12.34
CA VAL A 125 4.64 -7.39 -12.78
C VAL A 125 3.76 -7.72 -11.59
N TYR A 126 3.35 -6.69 -10.88
CA TYR A 126 2.36 -6.76 -9.79
C TYR A 126 1.72 -5.40 -9.64
N ALA A 127 0.46 -5.36 -9.25
CA ALA A 127 -0.29 -4.12 -9.11
C ALA A 127 0.17 -3.35 -7.88
N ARG A 128 0.35 -2.04 -8.04
CA ARG A 128 0.64 -1.15 -6.93
C ARG A 128 -0.22 0.10 -7.02
N LEU A 129 -0.70 0.53 -5.87
CA LEU A 129 -1.40 1.80 -5.71
C LEU A 129 -0.35 2.80 -5.20
N ARG A 130 -0.02 3.76 -6.04
CA ARG A 130 1.03 4.74 -5.80
C ARG A 130 0.42 6.00 -5.24
N PHE A 131 0.67 6.26 -3.98
CA PHE A 131 0.19 7.45 -3.28
C PHE A 131 1.28 8.53 -3.37
N GLY A 132 1.02 9.60 -4.13
CA GLY A 132 2.01 10.66 -4.35
C GLY A 132 2.33 11.41 -3.07
N ILE A 133 3.62 11.53 -2.76
CA ILE A 133 4.11 12.30 -1.62
C ILE A 133 5.05 13.43 -2.04
N SER A 134 5.29 13.57 -3.36
CA SER A 134 6.25 14.48 -3.97
C SER A 134 7.70 14.24 -3.53
N ASP A 135 8.64 14.95 -4.15
CA ASP A 135 10.08 14.81 -3.88
C ASP A 135 10.68 16.13 -3.38
N ASN A 136 9.92 16.88 -2.64
CA ASN A 136 10.29 18.23 -2.20
C ASN A 136 11.29 18.20 -1.03
N PHE A 137 12.51 17.78 -1.33
CA PHE A 137 13.60 17.69 -0.35
C PHE A 137 14.95 17.94 -1.04
N PRO A 138 15.97 18.42 -0.28
CA PRO A 138 17.33 18.59 -0.80
C PRO A 138 17.97 17.23 -1.15
N LYS A 139 18.88 17.25 -2.11
CA LYS A 139 19.65 16.07 -2.52
C LYS A 139 20.29 15.39 -1.29
N GLY A 140 20.16 14.06 -1.21
CA GLY A 140 20.69 13.26 -0.11
C GLY A 140 19.80 13.17 1.12
N ARG A 141 18.63 13.83 1.11
CA ARG A 141 17.70 13.85 2.25
C ARG A 141 16.44 12.99 2.04
N GLN A 142 16.50 12.06 1.09
CA GLN A 142 15.34 11.22 0.77
C GLN A 142 14.86 10.38 1.97
N ILE A 143 15.78 9.78 2.71
CA ILE A 143 15.43 8.96 3.88
C ILE A 143 14.74 9.81 4.94
N ASP A 144 15.30 10.98 5.24
CA ASP A 144 14.69 11.90 6.21
C ASP A 144 13.30 12.35 5.78
N TYR A 145 13.10 12.58 4.49
CA TYR A 145 11.82 13.05 3.95
C TYR A 145 10.73 11.97 4.08
N VAL A 146 11.00 10.73 3.65
CA VAL A 146 9.98 9.68 3.71
C VAL A 146 9.67 9.27 5.15
N LEU A 147 10.60 9.45 6.07
CA LEU A 147 10.43 9.18 7.50
C LEU A 147 9.94 10.39 8.29
N SER A 148 9.60 11.48 7.63
CA SER A 148 8.97 12.64 8.26
C SER A 148 7.46 12.66 8.03
N GLY A 149 6.75 13.43 8.85
CA GLY A 149 5.30 13.60 8.74
C GLY A 149 4.91 14.45 7.54
N PHE A 150 3.64 14.39 7.16
CA PHE A 150 3.09 15.27 6.14
C PHE A 150 3.09 16.71 6.64
N ASP A 151 3.27 17.66 5.72
CA ASP A 151 3.29 19.07 6.07
C ASP A 151 1.93 19.54 6.59
N ASP A 152 1.92 20.68 7.29
CA ASP A 152 0.69 21.23 7.89
C ASP A 152 -0.39 21.53 6.84
N ASP A 153 -0.01 21.90 5.62
CA ASP A 153 -0.93 22.16 4.53
C ASP A 153 -1.38 20.86 3.82
N GLU A 154 -0.63 19.78 3.96
CA GLU A 154 -0.97 18.46 3.40
C GLU A 154 -1.94 17.68 4.30
N GLN A 155 -1.75 17.78 5.62
CA GLN A 155 -2.52 16.98 6.58
C GLN A 155 -4.04 17.08 6.44
N PRO A 156 -4.65 18.27 6.24
CA PRO A 156 -6.09 18.36 6.08
C PRO A 156 -6.64 17.65 4.84
N GLU A 157 -5.80 17.40 3.83
CA GLU A 157 -6.21 16.71 2.61
C GLU A 157 -6.10 15.19 2.70
N LEU A 158 -5.37 14.67 3.69
CA LEU A 158 -5.14 13.23 3.83
C LEU A 158 -6.44 12.40 3.93
N PRO A 159 -7.44 12.78 4.75
CA PRO A 159 -8.66 11.97 4.86
C PRO A 159 -9.34 11.71 3.50
N ALA A 160 -9.48 12.73 2.67
CA ALA A 160 -10.10 12.58 1.35
C ALA A 160 -9.25 11.72 0.41
N LEU A 161 -7.93 11.87 0.46
CA LEU A 161 -7.01 11.08 -0.36
C LEU A 161 -6.98 9.62 0.08
N ILE A 162 -7.04 9.36 1.36
CA ILE A 162 -7.14 7.99 1.88
C ILE A 162 -8.47 7.37 1.46
N ASP A 163 -9.57 8.10 1.53
CA ASP A 163 -10.87 7.60 1.07
C ASP A 163 -10.85 7.28 -0.43
N ARG A 164 -10.20 8.11 -1.24
CA ARG A 164 -10.02 7.83 -2.67
C ARG A 164 -9.20 6.57 -2.90
N SER A 165 -8.15 6.38 -2.12
CA SER A 165 -7.35 5.14 -2.17
C SER A 165 -8.20 3.91 -1.89
N ILE A 166 -9.10 4.00 -0.92
CA ILE A 166 -10.02 2.90 -0.57
C ILE A 166 -11.00 2.63 -1.73
N GLU A 167 -11.52 3.66 -2.37
CA GLU A 167 -12.36 3.49 -3.56
C GLU A 167 -11.61 2.75 -4.67
N MET A 168 -10.34 3.09 -4.87
CA MET A 168 -9.50 2.41 -5.86
C MET A 168 -9.26 0.95 -5.50
N ILE A 169 -9.08 0.64 -4.22
CA ILE A 169 -8.95 -0.75 -3.74
C ILE A 169 -10.22 -1.54 -4.06
N TYR A 170 -11.38 -1.00 -3.75
CA TYR A 170 -12.65 -1.65 -4.06
C TYR A 170 -12.86 -1.84 -5.56
N SER A 171 -12.48 -0.85 -6.36
CA SER A 171 -12.52 -0.98 -7.82
C SER A 171 -11.58 -2.09 -8.32
N PHE A 172 -10.39 -2.18 -7.76
CA PHE A 172 -9.42 -3.24 -8.11
C PHE A 172 -10.01 -4.63 -7.86
N VAL A 173 -10.60 -4.86 -6.69
CA VAL A 173 -11.13 -6.19 -6.34
C VAL A 173 -12.43 -6.52 -7.08
N THR A 174 -13.17 -5.55 -7.58
CA THR A 174 -14.44 -5.80 -8.29
C THR A 174 -14.32 -5.73 -9.80
N ALA A 175 -13.46 -4.86 -10.33
CA ALA A 175 -13.37 -4.58 -11.76
C ALA A 175 -11.98 -4.83 -12.37
N GLY A 176 -10.96 -5.02 -11.54
CA GLY A 176 -9.59 -5.27 -11.99
C GLY A 176 -8.77 -3.99 -12.18
N ALA A 177 -7.47 -4.19 -12.43
CA ALA A 177 -6.51 -3.10 -12.53
C ALA A 177 -6.82 -2.15 -13.70
N GLU A 178 -7.13 -2.69 -14.87
CA GLU A 178 -7.31 -1.90 -16.08
C GLU A 178 -8.47 -0.92 -15.97
N LEU A 179 -9.63 -1.38 -15.53
CA LEU A 179 -10.81 -0.51 -15.35
C LEU A 179 -10.58 0.50 -14.22
N THR A 180 -9.88 0.11 -13.17
CA THR A 180 -9.52 1.02 -12.08
C THR A 180 -8.64 2.15 -12.59
N MET A 181 -7.66 1.84 -13.43
CA MET A 181 -6.80 2.85 -14.06
C MET A 181 -7.62 3.82 -14.92
N THR A 182 -8.53 3.29 -15.72
CA THR A 182 -9.39 4.11 -16.58
C THR A 182 -10.24 5.09 -15.77
N ARG A 183 -10.77 4.65 -14.64
CA ARG A 183 -11.65 5.46 -13.79
C ARG A 183 -10.91 6.48 -12.94
N PHE A 184 -9.72 6.12 -12.43
CA PHE A 184 -9.06 6.88 -11.37
C PHE A 184 -7.75 7.55 -11.78
N ASN A 185 -7.01 7.02 -12.74
CA ASN A 185 -5.72 7.58 -13.20
C ASN A 185 -5.94 8.77 -14.15
N LYS A 186 -6.45 9.86 -13.62
CA LYS A 186 -6.76 11.05 -14.45
C LYS A 186 -5.86 12.21 -14.05
#